data_412ce494636f4916e56d53a55b5eb237
#
_entry.id   412ce494636f4916e56d53a55b5eb237
#
_cell.length_a   1.000
_cell.length_b   1.000
_cell.length_c   1.000
_cell.angle_alpha   90.00
_cell.angle_beta   90.00
_cell.angle_gamma   90.00
#
_symmetry.space_group_name_H-M   'P 1'
#
loop_
_entity.id
_entity.type
_entity.pdbx_description
1 polymer ?
#
loop_
_entity_poly.entity_id
_entity_poly.type
_entity_poly.pdbx_seq_one_letter_code
_entity_poly.pdbx_strand_id
1 'polypeptide(L)'
;MQGKVFAFALALVFGAVACKGPHQEKAAAAGASQAISGVFSSQELQAFTAVDPIDTHAHVFVNDPAFNAMIKRLNLHLLDIVVVDDQDPKLKDLAAESQEGWAFVHASDGRAAFCTSFDPFKVRDRGFAQSSIRWINQEFDRGAIAVKLWKNVGMEIKDAKGNYILPDNPAFEPIYKDIAAHNKTLVAHVADPDSAWAAPNPASPDYAYYKENPVWYMYGKPHPASKQQILQARDRILEMNPHLRVVGAHLGSMESDFHEIAQHLDRYPNFAVDLAARMPYLMMQPRADMIAFILKYQDRLIYGTDNNIFAGGNVQAKMKQWEESYARDWRFLATNDTLEYKGRQVSGLALPDAVLRKIYHENAVRWFPGILPASR
;
A
#
# COMPACT_ATOMS: atom_id res chain seq x y z
N MET A 1 -47.85 -38.15 5.04
CA MET A 1 -49.02 -37.28 5.24
C MET A 1 -48.57 -35.88 4.82
N GLN A 2 -48.86 -35.52 3.59
CA GLN A 2 -49.89 -34.56 3.18
C GLN A 2 -49.68 -33.22 3.90
N GLY A 3 -49.29 -32.10 3.35
CA GLY A 3 -49.62 -31.49 2.06
C GLY A 3 -50.30 -30.16 2.36
N LYS A 4 -49.82 -29.07 1.76
CA LYS A 4 -50.67 -28.12 1.04
C LYS A 4 -49.88 -26.88 0.60
N VAL A 5 -49.78 -26.76 -0.69
CA VAL A 5 -49.50 -25.58 -1.52
C VAL A 5 -50.70 -24.63 -1.43
N PHE A 6 -50.46 -23.31 -1.37
CA PHE A 6 -51.39 -22.30 -1.87
C PHE A 6 -50.67 -21.22 -2.62
N ALA A 7 -50.86 -21.20 -3.90
CA ALA A 7 -50.66 -20.09 -4.79
C ALA A 7 -51.95 -19.27 -4.88
N PHE A 8 -51.88 -17.95 -4.93
CA PHE A 8 -52.93 -17.15 -5.53
C PHE A 8 -52.35 -15.95 -6.31
N ALA A 9 -52.97 -15.77 -7.44
CA ALA A 9 -52.56 -14.89 -8.56
C ALA A 9 -53.35 -13.57 -8.56
N LEU A 10 -52.72 -12.57 -9.16
CA LEU A 10 -53.22 -11.60 -10.11
C LEU A 10 -54.50 -10.77 -9.85
N ALA A 11 -54.39 -9.45 -9.88
CA ALA A 11 -55.36 -8.60 -10.59
C ALA A 11 -54.73 -7.21 -10.91
N LEU A 12 -54.66 -6.92 -12.22
CA LEU A 12 -54.48 -5.63 -12.83
C LEU A 12 -55.78 -4.81 -12.71
N VAL A 13 -55.69 -3.48 -12.50
CA VAL A 13 -56.69 -2.52 -12.96
C VAL A 13 -55.98 -1.25 -13.48
N PHE A 14 -56.28 -0.95 -14.73
CA PHE A 14 -56.00 0.28 -15.48
C PHE A 14 -56.90 1.43 -15.04
N GLY A 15 -56.41 2.66 -15.07
CA GLY A 15 -57.26 3.85 -15.03
C GLY A 15 -56.49 5.11 -15.40
N ALA A 16 -56.80 5.67 -16.54
CA ALA A 16 -56.15 6.78 -17.19
C ALA A 16 -56.90 8.13 -17.01
N VAL A 17 -56.20 9.24 -17.45
CA VAL A 17 -56.77 10.53 -17.92
C VAL A 17 -56.94 11.61 -16.83
N ALA A 18 -56.49 12.84 -16.94
CA ALA A 18 -55.84 13.76 -17.85
C ALA A 18 -55.74 15.19 -17.27
N CYS A 19 -54.79 15.93 -17.75
CA CYS A 19 -54.77 17.35 -18.10
C CYS A 19 -54.61 18.49 -17.06
N LYS A 20 -53.51 19.21 -17.30
CA LYS A 20 -53.31 20.69 -17.45
C LYS A 20 -52.94 21.55 -16.24
N GLY A 21 -51.75 22.15 -16.37
CA GLY A 21 -51.51 23.58 -16.27
C GLY A 21 -50.13 23.91 -15.60
N PRO A 22 -49.40 24.91 -16.08
CA PRO A 22 -48.01 25.10 -15.77
C PRO A 22 -47.79 25.96 -14.50
N HIS A 23 -46.99 25.49 -13.58
CA HIS A 23 -46.32 26.35 -12.62
C HIS A 23 -44.81 26.14 -12.72
N GLN A 24 -44.14 27.26 -13.02
CA GLN A 24 -42.68 27.39 -12.92
C GLN A 24 -42.28 27.14 -11.47
N GLU A 25 -41.60 25.99 -11.25
CA GLU A 25 -40.81 25.78 -10.05
C GLU A 25 -39.36 25.89 -10.40
N LYS A 26 -38.68 26.73 -9.65
CA LYS A 26 -37.25 26.93 -9.69
C LYS A 26 -36.52 25.60 -9.48
N ALA A 27 -35.74 25.23 -10.46
CA ALA A 27 -34.80 24.13 -10.36
C ALA A 27 -33.78 24.47 -9.26
N ALA A 28 -33.99 23.92 -8.08
CA ALA A 28 -32.90 23.71 -7.12
C ALA A 28 -32.03 22.62 -7.70
N ALA A 29 -30.79 22.94 -8.03
CA ALA A 29 -29.80 21.99 -8.45
C ALA A 29 -29.54 21.01 -7.31
N ALA A 30 -30.24 19.88 -7.31
CA ALA A 30 -29.86 18.70 -6.59
C ALA A 30 -28.62 18.15 -7.30
N GLY A 31 -27.45 18.34 -6.69
CA GLY A 31 -26.24 17.66 -7.09
C GLY A 31 -26.53 16.15 -7.10
N ALA A 32 -26.64 15.58 -8.29
CA ALA A 32 -26.70 14.15 -8.45
C ALA A 32 -25.41 13.58 -7.90
N SER A 33 -25.51 12.84 -6.80
CA SER A 33 -24.45 11.91 -6.35
C SER A 33 -24.23 10.95 -7.51
N GLN A 34 -23.24 11.24 -8.37
CA GLN A 34 -22.77 10.28 -9.34
C GLN A 34 -22.08 9.17 -8.55
N ALA A 35 -22.65 7.97 -8.57
CA ALA A 35 -21.94 6.76 -8.22
C ALA A 35 -20.65 6.75 -9.06
N ILE A 36 -19.51 6.87 -8.40
CA ILE A 36 -18.22 7.06 -9.06
C ILE A 36 -17.93 5.81 -9.87
N SER A 37 -17.96 5.91 -11.20
CA SER A 37 -17.31 4.93 -12.06
C SER A 37 -15.82 4.98 -11.71
N GLY A 38 -15.21 3.85 -11.35
CA GLY A 38 -13.86 3.77 -10.79
C GLY A 38 -12.73 4.29 -11.68
N VAL A 39 -13.02 4.76 -12.88
CA VAL A 39 -12.05 5.23 -13.88
C VAL A 39 -11.98 6.75 -13.85
N PHE A 40 -10.79 7.30 -14.10
CA PHE A 40 -10.56 8.74 -14.25
C PHE A 40 -11.46 9.36 -15.32
N SER A 41 -12.05 10.51 -15.06
CA SER A 41 -12.50 11.42 -16.10
C SER A 41 -11.29 11.98 -16.88
N SER A 42 -11.51 12.54 -18.07
CA SER A 42 -10.41 13.13 -18.87
C SER A 42 -9.67 14.25 -18.10
N GLN A 43 -10.38 15.07 -17.35
CA GLN A 43 -9.78 16.16 -16.55
C GLN A 43 -8.98 15.62 -15.39
N GLU A 44 -9.50 14.64 -14.64
CA GLU A 44 -8.79 13.98 -13.56
C GLU A 44 -7.53 13.29 -14.05
N LEU A 45 -7.61 12.57 -15.18
CA LEU A 45 -6.46 11.91 -15.76
C LEU A 45 -5.37 12.92 -16.15
N GLN A 46 -5.75 14.04 -16.76
CA GLN A 46 -4.80 15.10 -17.09
C GLN A 46 -4.12 15.66 -15.82
N ALA A 47 -4.87 15.93 -14.77
CA ALA A 47 -4.34 16.45 -13.52
C ALA A 47 -3.45 15.42 -12.82
N PHE A 48 -3.86 14.16 -12.76
CA PHE A 48 -3.09 13.06 -12.18
C PHE A 48 -1.76 12.84 -12.92
N THR A 49 -1.80 12.79 -14.26
CA THR A 49 -0.59 12.58 -15.06
C THR A 49 0.37 13.76 -15.02
N ALA A 50 -0.14 14.97 -14.75
CA ALA A 50 0.68 16.19 -14.65
C ALA A 50 1.55 16.24 -13.39
N VAL A 51 1.23 15.49 -12.32
CA VAL A 51 2.09 15.40 -11.14
C VAL A 51 3.22 14.38 -11.31
N ASP A 52 3.28 13.66 -12.45
CA ASP A 52 4.26 12.61 -12.74
C ASP A 52 4.33 11.58 -11.58
N PRO A 53 3.22 10.84 -11.32
CA PRO A 53 3.04 10.10 -10.10
C PRO A 53 3.99 8.90 -10.01
N ILE A 54 4.47 8.66 -8.80
CA ILE A 54 5.31 7.52 -8.44
C ILE A 54 4.57 6.70 -7.36
N ASP A 55 4.24 5.45 -7.66
CA ASP A 55 3.76 4.47 -6.68
C ASP A 55 4.96 3.73 -6.11
N THR A 56 5.30 4.02 -4.86
CA THR A 56 6.50 3.45 -4.21
C THR A 56 6.25 2.09 -3.55
N HIS A 57 5.07 1.50 -3.76
CA HIS A 57 4.74 0.22 -3.16
C HIS A 57 3.82 -0.60 -4.07
N ALA A 58 4.41 -1.32 -4.99
CA ALA A 58 3.72 -2.21 -5.92
C ALA A 58 4.43 -3.56 -6.01
N HIS A 59 3.70 -4.61 -6.39
CA HIS A 59 4.18 -5.97 -6.53
C HIS A 59 3.84 -6.51 -7.91
N VAL A 60 4.78 -6.47 -8.85
CA VAL A 60 4.55 -6.80 -10.26
C VAL A 60 5.32 -8.07 -10.65
N PHE A 61 4.61 -9.18 -10.70
CA PHE A 61 5.14 -10.50 -11.07
C PHE A 61 4.66 -10.94 -12.46
N VAL A 62 4.63 -9.99 -13.40
CA VAL A 62 4.22 -10.23 -14.79
C VAL A 62 4.86 -9.20 -15.72
N ASN A 63 5.34 -9.67 -16.85
CA ASN A 63 5.73 -8.78 -17.95
C ASN A 63 4.65 -8.82 -19.03
N ASP A 64 3.66 -7.93 -18.93
CA ASP A 64 2.51 -7.86 -19.83
C ASP A 64 2.51 -6.53 -20.61
N PRO A 65 2.48 -6.55 -21.96
CA PRO A 65 2.50 -5.33 -22.76
C PRO A 65 1.31 -4.38 -22.50
N ALA A 66 0.12 -4.92 -22.17
CA ALA A 66 -1.03 -4.07 -21.86
C ALA A 66 -0.85 -3.38 -20.51
N PHE A 67 -0.27 -4.04 -19.52
CA PHE A 67 0.08 -3.41 -18.24
C PHE A 67 1.13 -2.30 -18.44
N ASN A 68 2.20 -2.56 -19.23
CA ASN A 68 3.19 -1.54 -19.57
C ASN A 68 2.56 -0.35 -20.31
N ALA A 69 1.59 -0.59 -21.20
CA ALA A 69 0.86 0.49 -21.87
C ALA A 69 -0.01 1.29 -20.90
N MET A 70 -0.62 0.65 -19.89
CA MET A 70 -1.40 1.32 -18.84
C MET A 70 -0.53 2.26 -18.00
N ILE A 71 0.60 1.80 -17.46
CA ILE A 71 1.48 2.64 -16.65
C ILE A 71 2.04 3.82 -17.46
N LYS A 72 2.33 3.61 -18.76
CA LYS A 72 2.74 4.69 -19.67
C LYS A 72 1.62 5.71 -19.89
N ARG A 73 0.39 5.27 -20.11
CA ARG A 73 -0.80 6.14 -20.28
C ARG A 73 -1.08 6.96 -19.03
N LEU A 74 -0.89 6.37 -17.84
CA LEU A 74 -1.06 7.03 -16.54
C LEU A 74 0.14 7.93 -16.18
N ASN A 75 1.18 8.01 -17.00
CA ASN A 75 2.47 8.64 -16.69
C ASN A 75 3.06 8.17 -15.37
N LEU A 76 2.79 6.91 -14.99
CA LEU A 76 3.09 6.35 -13.69
C LEU A 76 4.49 5.75 -13.66
N HIS A 77 5.20 5.99 -12.56
CA HIS A 77 6.42 5.26 -12.19
C HIS A 77 6.14 4.35 -11.01
N LEU A 78 6.84 3.22 -10.94
CA LEU A 78 6.63 2.21 -9.90
C LEU A 78 7.96 1.88 -9.18
N LEU A 79 7.88 1.62 -7.87
CA LEU A 79 8.86 0.81 -7.18
C LEU A 79 8.31 -0.61 -7.07
N ASP A 80 8.87 -1.52 -7.85
CA ASP A 80 8.50 -2.93 -7.82
C ASP A 80 9.22 -3.64 -6.66
N ILE A 81 8.44 -4.22 -5.75
CA ILE A 81 8.93 -4.78 -4.49
C ILE A 81 8.74 -6.30 -4.49
N VAL A 82 9.81 -7.04 -4.21
CA VAL A 82 9.76 -8.47 -3.94
C VAL A 82 9.77 -8.77 -2.44
N VAL A 83 9.11 -9.85 -2.05
CA VAL A 83 9.03 -10.34 -0.66
C VAL A 83 9.25 -11.84 -0.64
N VAL A 84 9.62 -12.42 0.51
CA VAL A 84 9.70 -13.87 0.67
C VAL A 84 8.59 -14.34 1.59
N ASP A 85 7.73 -15.25 1.10
CA ASP A 85 6.65 -15.88 1.86
C ASP A 85 6.72 -17.40 1.74
N ASP A 86 7.09 -18.07 2.81
CA ASP A 86 7.22 -19.55 2.83
C ASP A 86 5.86 -20.26 2.67
N GLN A 87 4.76 -19.55 2.93
CA GLN A 87 3.40 -20.07 2.82
C GLN A 87 2.84 -19.97 1.39
N ASP A 88 3.33 -19.02 0.59
CA ASP A 88 2.92 -18.87 -0.80
C ASP A 88 3.95 -19.50 -1.76
N PRO A 89 3.59 -20.57 -2.49
CA PRO A 89 4.48 -21.19 -3.46
C PRO A 89 5.03 -20.25 -4.53
N LYS A 90 4.38 -19.10 -4.77
CA LYS A 90 4.83 -18.10 -5.74
C LYS A 90 5.85 -17.13 -5.16
N LEU A 91 5.89 -16.96 -3.84
CA LEU A 91 6.70 -15.95 -3.14
C LEU A 91 7.80 -16.57 -2.26
N LYS A 92 8.04 -17.88 -2.35
CA LYS A 92 9.05 -18.55 -1.50
C LYS A 92 10.45 -18.58 -2.10
N ASP A 93 10.59 -18.31 -3.40
CA ASP A 93 11.88 -18.32 -4.11
C ASP A 93 12.28 -16.90 -4.52
N LEU A 94 13.05 -16.26 -3.67
CA LEU A 94 13.52 -14.89 -3.87
C LEU A 94 14.27 -14.70 -5.20
N ALA A 95 14.99 -15.73 -5.67
CA ALA A 95 15.73 -15.62 -6.93
C ALA A 95 14.78 -15.65 -8.14
N ALA A 96 13.74 -16.47 -8.09
CA ALA A 96 12.72 -16.52 -9.13
C ALA A 96 11.92 -15.20 -9.17
N GLU A 97 11.49 -14.69 -8.00
CA GLU A 97 10.79 -13.40 -7.92
C GLU A 97 11.65 -12.23 -8.42
N SER A 98 12.93 -12.20 -8.03
CA SER A 98 13.87 -11.19 -8.53
C SER A 98 14.00 -11.25 -10.05
N GLN A 99 14.02 -12.45 -10.63
CA GLN A 99 14.08 -12.60 -12.08
C GLN A 99 12.82 -12.04 -12.78
N GLU A 100 11.63 -12.31 -12.24
CA GLU A 100 10.36 -11.80 -12.75
C GLU A 100 10.28 -10.28 -12.62
N GLY A 101 10.61 -9.72 -11.44
CA GLY A 101 10.63 -8.29 -11.21
C GLY A 101 11.61 -7.57 -12.16
N TRP A 102 12.82 -8.07 -12.34
CA TRP A 102 13.75 -7.48 -13.31
C TRP A 102 13.27 -7.59 -14.76
N ALA A 103 12.59 -8.66 -15.14
CA ALA A 103 11.98 -8.76 -16.46
C ALA A 103 10.96 -7.65 -16.70
N PHE A 104 10.13 -7.34 -15.69
CA PHE A 104 9.20 -6.21 -15.73
C PHE A 104 9.94 -4.86 -15.78
N VAL A 105 10.90 -4.64 -14.88
CA VAL A 105 11.66 -3.38 -14.82
C VAL A 105 12.31 -3.06 -16.15
N HIS A 106 12.97 -4.04 -16.78
CA HIS A 106 13.60 -3.86 -18.08
C HIS A 106 12.59 -3.57 -19.20
N ALA A 107 11.39 -4.14 -19.13
CA ALA A 107 10.34 -3.92 -20.12
C ALA A 107 9.53 -2.64 -19.90
N SER A 108 9.69 -1.98 -18.75
CA SER A 108 8.90 -0.79 -18.35
C SER A 108 9.32 0.50 -19.03
N ASP A 109 10.36 0.50 -19.86
CA ASP A 109 10.91 1.69 -20.52
C ASP A 109 11.31 2.79 -19.51
N GLY A 110 11.97 2.37 -18.40
CA GLY A 110 12.43 3.26 -17.33
C GLY A 110 11.32 3.74 -16.38
N ARG A 111 10.13 3.14 -16.43
CA ARG A 111 9.02 3.49 -15.55
C ARG A 111 8.95 2.65 -14.28
N ALA A 112 9.83 1.70 -14.09
CA ALA A 112 9.93 0.93 -12.86
C ALA A 112 11.37 0.89 -12.36
N ALA A 113 11.53 0.99 -11.04
CA ALA A 113 12.73 0.71 -10.28
C ALA A 113 12.51 -0.53 -9.41
N PHE A 114 13.57 -1.16 -8.93
CA PHE A 114 13.51 -2.41 -8.21
C PHE A 114 13.87 -2.27 -6.73
N CYS A 115 13.04 -2.88 -5.88
CA CYS A 115 13.28 -3.06 -4.46
C CYS A 115 13.46 -4.56 -4.19
N THR A 116 14.70 -4.98 -3.92
CA THR A 116 15.02 -6.36 -3.55
C THR A 116 14.60 -6.67 -2.11
N SER A 117 14.80 -7.92 -1.69
CA SER A 117 14.63 -8.37 -0.31
C SER A 117 15.79 -9.30 0.06
N PHE A 118 15.71 -9.91 1.22
CA PHE A 118 16.53 -11.04 1.64
C PHE A 118 15.63 -12.12 2.25
N ASP A 119 16.11 -13.36 2.32
CA ASP A 119 15.33 -14.47 2.85
C ASP A 119 15.51 -14.57 4.39
N PRO A 120 14.57 -14.03 5.21
CA PRO A 120 14.72 -14.00 6.65
C PRO A 120 14.46 -15.36 7.31
N PHE A 121 13.91 -16.35 6.59
CA PHE A 121 13.74 -17.71 7.12
C PHE A 121 15.09 -18.39 7.37
N LYS A 122 16.16 -17.92 6.71
CA LYS A 122 17.54 -18.37 6.91
C LYS A 122 18.29 -17.69 8.06
N VAL A 123 17.59 -16.87 8.88
CA VAL A 123 18.22 -16.08 9.96
C VAL A 123 19.04 -16.92 10.97
N ARG A 124 18.73 -18.21 11.11
CA ARG A 124 19.45 -19.13 11.98
C ARG A 124 20.64 -19.84 11.31
N ASP A 125 20.80 -19.66 10.01
CA ASP A 125 21.86 -20.33 9.26
C ASP A 125 23.21 -19.66 9.56
N ARG A 126 24.25 -20.48 9.62
CA ARG A 126 25.62 -19.95 9.76
C ARG A 126 25.98 -19.08 8.55
N GLY A 127 26.36 -17.83 8.81
CA GLY A 127 26.72 -16.88 7.76
C GLY A 127 25.53 -16.22 7.07
N PHE A 128 24.36 -16.25 7.68
CA PHE A 128 23.13 -15.61 7.16
C PHE A 128 23.36 -14.15 6.75
N ALA A 129 23.88 -13.31 7.64
CA ALA A 129 24.09 -11.90 7.31
C ALA A 129 25.00 -11.70 6.10
N GLN A 130 26.11 -12.46 6.02
CA GLN A 130 27.06 -12.39 4.89
C GLN A 130 26.42 -12.88 3.57
N SER A 131 25.60 -13.92 3.61
CA SER A 131 24.91 -14.40 2.41
C SER A 131 23.85 -13.43 1.94
N SER A 132 23.08 -12.85 2.87
CA SER A 132 22.10 -11.81 2.58
C SER A 132 22.73 -10.55 2.00
N ILE A 133 23.84 -10.07 2.58
CA ILE A 133 24.60 -8.92 2.06
C ILE A 133 25.14 -9.20 0.65
N ARG A 134 25.70 -10.38 0.39
CA ARG A 134 26.15 -10.74 -0.98
C ARG A 134 25.01 -10.70 -1.98
N TRP A 135 23.85 -11.25 -1.62
CA TRP A 135 22.67 -11.22 -2.47
C TRP A 135 22.22 -9.77 -2.75
N ILE A 136 22.03 -8.98 -1.69
CA ILE A 136 21.61 -7.58 -1.79
C ILE A 136 22.58 -6.77 -2.66
N ASN A 137 23.89 -6.95 -2.49
CA ASN A 137 24.90 -6.24 -3.27
C ASN A 137 24.89 -6.64 -4.74
N GLN A 138 24.65 -7.92 -5.06
CA GLN A 138 24.40 -8.35 -6.45
C GLN A 138 23.16 -7.65 -7.05
N GLU A 139 22.11 -7.48 -6.27
CA GLU A 139 20.91 -6.75 -6.73
C GLU A 139 21.19 -5.24 -6.86
N PHE A 140 21.99 -4.64 -5.98
CA PHE A 140 22.44 -3.26 -6.13
C PHE A 140 23.29 -3.05 -7.38
N ASP A 141 24.18 -3.98 -7.68
CA ASP A 141 25.00 -3.96 -8.93
C ASP A 141 24.13 -4.05 -10.19
N ARG A 142 22.99 -4.74 -10.10
CA ARG A 142 21.96 -4.79 -11.16
C ARG A 142 21.14 -3.49 -11.28
N GLY A 143 21.13 -2.66 -10.24
CA GLY A 143 20.40 -1.40 -10.21
C GLY A 143 19.29 -1.30 -9.18
N ALA A 144 19.13 -2.26 -8.27
CA ALA A 144 18.17 -2.14 -7.18
C ALA A 144 18.45 -0.92 -6.31
N ILE A 145 17.40 -0.22 -5.89
CA ILE A 145 17.51 1.05 -5.16
C ILE A 145 17.07 0.97 -3.70
N ALA A 146 16.42 -0.11 -3.32
CA ALA A 146 15.88 -0.32 -1.98
C ALA A 146 15.89 -1.79 -1.59
N VAL A 147 15.71 -2.06 -0.29
CA VAL A 147 15.57 -3.40 0.27
C VAL A 147 14.31 -3.48 1.11
N LYS A 148 13.51 -4.53 0.93
CA LYS A 148 12.30 -4.81 1.73
C LYS A 148 12.65 -5.65 2.94
N LEU A 149 12.21 -5.18 4.11
CA LEU A 149 12.00 -5.99 5.30
C LEU A 149 10.50 -6.26 5.43
N TRP A 150 10.10 -7.53 5.46
CA TRP A 150 8.69 -7.88 5.48
C TRP A 150 8.22 -8.40 6.83
N LYS A 151 6.93 -8.35 7.09
CA LYS A 151 6.28 -8.63 8.38
C LYS A 151 6.42 -10.06 8.89
N ASN A 152 6.91 -10.99 8.08
CA ASN A 152 7.29 -12.31 8.58
C ASN A 152 8.34 -12.20 9.71
N VAL A 153 9.21 -11.17 9.66
CA VAL A 153 10.04 -10.76 10.78
C VAL A 153 9.17 -9.98 11.78
N GLY A 154 8.90 -10.61 12.91
CA GLY A 154 8.02 -10.10 13.97
C GLY A 154 6.71 -10.85 14.11
N MET A 155 6.14 -11.40 13.01
CA MET A 155 4.81 -12.02 13.04
C MET A 155 4.80 -13.52 12.72
N GLU A 156 5.88 -14.07 12.15
CA GLU A 156 5.93 -15.47 11.72
C GLU A 156 7.20 -16.19 12.19
N ILE A 157 8.37 -15.63 11.86
CA ILE A 157 9.66 -16.31 12.09
C ILE A 157 9.99 -16.39 13.56
N LYS A 158 10.41 -17.59 14.02
CA LYS A 158 10.72 -17.87 15.42
C LYS A 158 12.14 -18.39 15.60
N ASP A 159 12.71 -18.10 16.76
CA ASP A 159 13.95 -18.69 17.22
C ASP A 159 13.78 -20.17 17.63
N ALA A 160 14.87 -20.84 18.02
CA ALA A 160 14.84 -22.23 18.47
C ALA A 160 14.03 -22.45 19.77
N LYS A 161 13.72 -21.38 20.52
CA LYS A 161 12.93 -21.40 21.75
C LYS A 161 11.45 -21.09 21.51
N GLY A 162 11.07 -20.78 20.26
CA GLY A 162 9.72 -20.44 19.87
C GLY A 162 9.35 -18.97 20.04
N ASN A 163 10.30 -18.08 20.38
CA ASN A 163 10.06 -16.64 20.42
C ASN A 163 10.11 -16.04 19.02
N TYR A 164 9.26 -15.06 18.75
CA TYR A 164 9.29 -14.33 17.48
C TYR A 164 10.59 -13.54 17.32
N ILE A 165 11.22 -13.64 16.15
CA ILE A 165 12.40 -12.87 15.79
C ILE A 165 11.95 -11.48 15.41
N LEU A 166 12.42 -10.47 16.13
CA LEU A 166 12.05 -9.08 15.96
C LEU A 166 12.97 -8.36 14.95
N PRO A 167 12.53 -7.24 14.38
CA PRO A 167 13.30 -6.46 13.39
C PRO A 167 14.69 -6.02 13.85
N ASP A 168 14.89 -5.79 15.14
CA ASP A 168 16.17 -5.39 15.75
C ASP A 168 17.08 -6.58 16.14
N ASN A 169 16.75 -7.80 15.72
CA ASN A 169 17.59 -8.95 15.99
C ASN A 169 19.02 -8.69 15.48
N PRO A 170 20.07 -8.95 16.31
CA PRO A 170 21.47 -8.68 15.92
C PRO A 170 21.93 -9.31 14.61
N ALA A 171 21.27 -10.38 14.15
CA ALA A 171 21.57 -11.00 12.86
C ALA A 171 21.27 -10.09 11.66
N PHE A 172 20.36 -9.14 11.80
CA PHE A 172 19.98 -8.18 10.73
C PHE A 172 20.84 -6.90 10.74
N GLU A 173 21.48 -6.55 11.87
CA GLU A 173 22.24 -5.30 12.00
C GLU A 173 23.31 -5.11 10.91
N PRO A 174 24.11 -6.12 10.52
CA PRO A 174 25.07 -5.97 9.43
C PRO A 174 24.41 -5.64 8.10
N ILE A 175 23.19 -6.17 7.85
CA ILE A 175 22.41 -5.91 6.63
C ILE A 175 21.98 -4.44 6.60
N TYR A 176 21.45 -3.91 7.70
CA TYR A 176 21.03 -2.50 7.77
C TYR A 176 22.20 -1.53 7.57
N LYS A 177 23.35 -1.85 8.15
CA LYS A 177 24.60 -1.08 7.94
C LYS A 177 25.05 -1.08 6.49
N ASP A 178 24.94 -2.23 5.82
CA ASP A 178 25.30 -2.37 4.40
C ASP A 178 24.36 -1.55 3.50
N ILE A 179 23.04 -1.61 3.73
CA ILE A 179 22.06 -0.79 3.00
C ILE A 179 22.36 0.70 3.18
N ALA A 180 22.67 1.14 4.40
CA ALA A 180 23.04 2.53 4.70
C ALA A 180 24.35 2.93 3.99
N ALA A 181 25.37 2.07 3.98
CA ALA A 181 26.65 2.30 3.33
C ALA A 181 26.52 2.48 1.82
N HIS A 182 25.58 1.79 1.19
CA HIS A 182 25.24 1.93 -0.23
C HIS A 182 24.29 3.10 -0.51
N ASN A 183 23.94 3.91 0.50
CA ASN A 183 23.00 5.04 0.36
C ASN A 183 21.62 4.60 -0.20
N LYS A 184 21.19 3.39 0.11
CA LYS A 184 19.92 2.81 -0.31
C LYS A 184 18.85 2.96 0.79
N THR A 185 17.62 2.62 0.49
CA THR A 185 16.47 2.77 1.39
C THR A 185 15.97 1.41 1.88
N LEU A 186 15.65 1.33 3.17
CA LEU A 186 14.94 0.20 3.75
C LEU A 186 13.44 0.47 3.70
N VAL A 187 12.66 -0.40 3.05
CA VAL A 187 11.19 -0.42 3.12
C VAL A 187 10.78 -1.39 4.21
N ALA A 188 10.27 -0.87 5.32
CA ALA A 188 9.98 -1.66 6.51
C ALA A 188 8.47 -1.87 6.71
N HIS A 189 7.96 -3.06 6.31
CA HIS A 189 6.66 -3.56 6.70
C HIS A 189 6.84 -4.54 7.85
N VAL A 190 6.68 -4.11 9.09
CA VAL A 190 7.05 -4.92 10.26
C VAL A 190 5.87 -5.46 11.05
N ALA A 191 4.69 -4.85 10.93
CA ALA A 191 3.47 -5.29 11.63
C ALA A 191 2.22 -4.99 10.81
N ASP A 192 1.19 -5.79 11.05
CA ASP A 192 -0.15 -5.59 10.50
C ASP A 192 -1.00 -4.63 11.36
N PRO A 193 -2.20 -4.22 10.92
CA PRO A 193 -3.15 -3.45 11.72
C PRO A 193 -3.45 -4.04 13.10
N ASP A 194 -3.86 -3.20 14.06
CA ASP A 194 -4.21 -3.60 15.43
C ASP A 194 -5.25 -4.72 15.48
N SER A 195 -6.11 -4.78 14.47
CA SER A 195 -7.08 -5.86 14.30
C SER A 195 -6.46 -7.26 14.24
N ALA A 196 -5.17 -7.38 13.88
CA ALA A 196 -4.45 -8.65 13.93
C ALA A 196 -4.30 -9.20 15.37
N TRP A 197 -4.24 -8.33 16.37
CA TRP A 197 -4.11 -8.69 17.79
C TRP A 197 -5.43 -8.61 18.57
N ALA A 198 -6.50 -8.13 17.94
CA ALA A 198 -7.82 -7.99 18.56
C ALA A 198 -8.70 -9.22 18.29
N ALA A 199 -9.74 -9.40 19.12
CA ALA A 199 -10.77 -10.42 18.87
C ALA A 199 -11.42 -10.20 17.50
N PRO A 200 -11.88 -11.27 16.81
CA PRO A 200 -12.49 -11.15 15.48
C PRO A 200 -13.66 -10.17 15.49
N ASN A 201 -13.61 -9.18 14.61
CA ASN A 201 -14.66 -8.18 14.47
C ASN A 201 -15.05 -8.02 12.98
N PRO A 202 -16.23 -8.49 12.56
CA PRO A 202 -16.71 -8.37 11.18
C PRO A 202 -16.82 -6.91 10.67
N ALA A 203 -16.89 -5.92 11.57
CA ALA A 203 -16.90 -4.50 11.21
C ALA A 203 -15.49 -3.93 10.94
N SER A 204 -14.43 -4.67 11.29
CA SER A 204 -13.06 -4.26 10.95
C SER A 204 -12.85 -4.26 9.44
N PRO A 205 -12.17 -3.25 8.86
CA PRO A 205 -11.81 -3.23 7.45
C PRO A 205 -10.93 -4.43 7.04
N ASP A 206 -10.21 -5.02 7.99
CA ASP A 206 -9.23 -6.09 7.76
C ASP A 206 -9.79 -7.48 8.04
N TYR A 207 -11.06 -7.60 8.48
CA TYR A 207 -11.64 -8.89 8.90
C TYR A 207 -11.55 -9.97 7.81
N ALA A 208 -11.89 -9.62 6.57
CA ALA A 208 -11.83 -10.55 5.45
C ALA A 208 -10.39 -11.02 5.19
N TYR A 209 -9.43 -10.10 5.28
CA TYR A 209 -8.03 -10.40 5.08
C TYR A 209 -7.50 -11.46 6.06
N TYR A 210 -7.75 -11.31 7.37
CA TYR A 210 -7.28 -12.29 8.37
C TYR A 210 -8.02 -13.62 8.32
N LYS A 211 -9.25 -13.62 7.85
CA LYS A 211 -9.98 -14.87 7.59
C LYS A 211 -9.33 -15.69 6.47
N GLU A 212 -8.84 -15.02 5.44
CA GLU A 212 -8.18 -15.64 4.29
C GLU A 212 -6.68 -15.92 4.58
N ASN A 213 -6.07 -15.14 5.46
CA ASN A 213 -4.64 -15.19 5.78
C ASN A 213 -4.40 -15.40 7.29
N PRO A 214 -4.78 -16.58 7.86
CA PRO A 214 -4.71 -16.81 9.31
C PRO A 214 -3.29 -16.81 9.88
N VAL A 215 -2.27 -16.99 9.04
CA VAL A 215 -0.85 -16.88 9.44
C VAL A 215 -0.52 -15.50 9.99
N TRP A 216 -1.16 -14.44 9.50
CA TRP A 216 -0.95 -13.06 9.94
C TRP A 216 -1.84 -12.65 11.12
N TYR A 217 -2.80 -13.49 11.53
CA TYR A 217 -3.69 -13.18 12.64
C TYR A 217 -3.06 -13.61 13.97
N MET A 218 -2.65 -12.64 14.76
CA MET A 218 -1.86 -12.84 15.99
C MET A 218 -2.74 -13.14 17.22
N TYR A 219 -4.01 -12.73 17.20
CA TYR A 219 -4.94 -13.00 18.31
C TYR A 219 -5.08 -14.50 18.60
N GLY A 220 -4.90 -14.87 19.87
CA GLY A 220 -5.02 -16.27 20.31
C GLY A 220 -3.81 -17.15 19.99
N LYS A 221 -2.76 -16.66 19.30
CA LYS A 221 -1.52 -17.41 19.14
C LYS A 221 -0.78 -17.52 20.48
N PRO A 222 -0.05 -18.62 20.72
CA PRO A 222 0.79 -18.74 21.92
C PRO A 222 1.95 -17.78 21.86
N HIS A 223 2.13 -16.99 22.92
CA HIS A 223 3.24 -16.03 23.10
C HIS A 223 3.51 -15.13 21.88
N PRO A 224 2.50 -14.43 21.32
CA PRO A 224 2.74 -13.56 20.19
C PRO A 224 3.59 -12.35 20.63
N ALA A 225 4.47 -11.88 19.74
CA ALA A 225 5.01 -10.55 19.93
C ALA A 225 3.87 -9.55 19.84
N SER A 226 3.78 -8.60 20.76
CA SER A 226 2.81 -7.51 20.63
C SER A 226 3.19 -6.57 19.50
N LYS A 227 2.21 -5.90 18.88
CA LYS A 227 2.47 -4.87 17.87
C LYS A 227 3.46 -3.84 18.39
N GLN A 228 3.26 -3.37 19.63
CA GLN A 228 4.17 -2.40 20.26
C GLN A 228 5.63 -2.90 20.39
N GLN A 229 5.85 -4.18 20.73
CA GLN A 229 7.19 -4.75 20.76
C GLN A 229 7.85 -4.73 19.37
N ILE A 230 7.09 -5.03 18.33
CA ILE A 230 7.58 -5.03 16.95
C ILE A 230 7.91 -3.59 16.50
N LEU A 231 7.04 -2.62 16.79
CA LEU A 231 7.27 -1.20 16.46
C LEU A 231 8.49 -0.65 17.22
N GLN A 232 8.64 -0.97 18.50
CA GLN A 232 9.84 -0.60 19.27
C GLN A 232 11.12 -1.22 18.71
N ALA A 233 11.04 -2.44 18.16
CA ALA A 233 12.18 -3.06 17.50
C ALA A 233 12.54 -2.32 16.18
N ARG A 234 11.54 -1.85 15.40
CA ARG A 234 11.78 -0.96 14.26
C ARG A 234 12.44 0.35 14.69
N ASP A 235 11.96 0.95 15.77
CA ASP A 235 12.51 2.22 16.26
C ASP A 235 13.98 2.09 16.66
N ARG A 236 14.36 0.95 17.24
CA ARG A 236 15.77 0.66 17.51
C ARG A 236 16.62 0.58 16.25
N ILE A 237 16.08 0.11 15.11
CA ILE A 237 16.79 0.16 13.83
C ILE A 237 17.07 1.62 13.44
N LEU A 238 16.08 2.52 13.59
CA LEU A 238 16.23 3.95 13.31
C LEU A 238 17.30 4.61 14.16
N GLU A 239 17.31 4.29 15.47
CA GLU A 239 18.26 4.83 16.45
C GLU A 239 19.69 4.33 16.22
N MET A 240 19.85 3.03 15.93
CA MET A 240 21.16 2.41 15.70
C MET A 240 21.76 2.78 14.34
N ASN A 241 20.93 3.18 13.37
CA ASN A 241 21.35 3.48 12.01
C ASN A 241 20.86 4.87 11.56
N PRO A 242 21.35 5.98 12.14
CA PRO A 242 20.83 7.32 11.87
C PRO A 242 21.02 7.79 10.42
N HIS A 243 21.90 7.15 9.65
CA HIS A 243 22.12 7.43 8.24
C HIS A 243 21.32 6.53 7.30
N LEU A 244 20.63 5.52 7.82
CA LEU A 244 19.75 4.67 7.03
C LEU A 244 18.41 5.38 6.80
N ARG A 245 18.03 5.59 5.55
CA ARG A 245 16.67 5.99 5.22
C ARG A 245 15.74 4.80 5.40
N VAL A 246 14.70 4.97 6.21
CA VAL A 246 13.66 3.94 6.41
C VAL A 246 12.32 4.52 6.01
N VAL A 247 11.64 3.84 5.08
CA VAL A 247 10.24 4.09 4.76
C VAL A 247 9.40 3.01 5.43
N GLY A 248 8.63 3.43 6.43
CA GLY A 248 7.67 2.56 7.10
C GLY A 248 6.48 2.32 6.18
N ALA A 249 6.37 1.09 5.68
CA ALA A 249 5.25 0.71 4.84
C ALA A 249 3.92 0.81 5.61
N HIS A 250 2.83 1.11 4.90
CA HIS A 250 1.48 1.11 5.46
C HIS A 250 1.31 2.07 6.66
N LEU A 251 1.70 3.34 6.49
CA LEU A 251 1.76 4.34 7.56
C LEU A 251 2.69 3.91 8.72
N GLY A 252 3.74 3.15 8.40
CA GLY A 252 4.66 2.61 9.38
C GLY A 252 4.02 1.59 10.32
N SER A 253 2.92 0.96 9.91
CA SER A 253 2.10 0.05 10.72
C SER A 253 1.44 0.71 11.95
N MET A 254 1.19 2.04 11.89
CA MET A 254 0.57 2.84 12.96
C MET A 254 -0.76 3.46 12.50
N GLU A 255 -1.42 2.88 11.51
CA GLU A 255 -2.58 3.40 10.80
C GLU A 255 -3.79 3.74 11.69
N SER A 256 -3.89 3.19 12.88
CA SER A 256 -4.99 3.43 13.82
C SER A 256 -4.80 4.70 14.65
N ASP A 257 -3.57 5.22 14.77
CA ASP A 257 -3.26 6.40 15.57
C ASP A 257 -2.33 7.39 14.83
N PHE A 258 -2.92 8.42 14.22
CA PHE A 258 -2.19 9.48 13.53
C PHE A 258 -1.35 10.36 14.46
N HIS A 259 -1.66 10.38 15.78
CA HIS A 259 -0.83 11.05 16.76
C HIS A 259 0.48 10.27 17.00
N GLU A 260 0.40 8.94 17.06
CA GLU A 260 1.58 8.07 17.14
C GLU A 260 2.47 8.24 15.91
N ILE A 261 1.89 8.26 14.69
CA ILE A 261 2.65 8.53 13.45
C ILE A 261 3.36 9.88 13.55
N ALA A 262 2.65 10.93 14.00
CA ALA A 262 3.20 12.27 14.16
C ALA A 262 4.40 12.30 15.10
N GLN A 263 4.32 11.63 16.26
CA GLN A 263 5.41 11.53 17.23
C GLN A 263 6.65 10.86 16.64
N HIS A 264 6.47 9.79 15.84
CA HIS A 264 7.58 9.10 15.19
C HIS A 264 8.23 9.96 14.10
N LEU A 265 7.43 10.66 13.29
CA LEU A 265 7.95 11.57 12.27
C LEU A 265 8.69 12.77 12.89
N ASP A 266 8.23 13.29 14.03
CA ASP A 266 8.91 14.37 14.77
C ASP A 266 10.22 13.87 15.42
N ARG A 267 10.27 12.63 15.90
CA ARG A 267 11.42 12.04 16.60
C ARG A 267 12.52 11.58 15.65
N TYR A 268 12.18 10.95 14.54
CA TYR A 268 13.14 10.27 13.69
C TYR A 268 13.33 10.96 12.33
N PRO A 269 14.40 11.73 12.10
CA PRO A 269 14.64 12.44 10.84
C PRO A 269 14.90 11.50 9.66
N ASN A 270 15.34 10.28 9.92
CA ASN A 270 15.61 9.23 8.94
C ASN A 270 14.41 8.31 8.67
N PHE A 271 13.20 8.71 9.08
CA PHE A 271 11.95 7.94 8.91
C PHE A 271 10.92 8.72 8.10
N ALA A 272 10.31 8.06 7.13
CA ALA A 272 9.10 8.49 6.41
C ALA A 272 8.11 7.32 6.36
N VAL A 273 6.90 7.56 5.91
CA VAL A 273 5.88 6.51 5.77
C VAL A 273 5.24 6.55 4.39
N ASP A 274 4.90 5.38 3.85
CA ASP A 274 4.06 5.31 2.66
C ASP A 274 2.56 5.17 3.03
N LEU A 275 1.70 5.46 2.05
CA LEU A 275 0.25 5.43 2.21
C LEU A 275 -0.36 4.09 1.74
N ALA A 276 0.47 3.13 1.36
CA ALA A 276 0.08 1.89 0.73
C ALA A 276 -0.97 1.13 1.55
N ALA A 277 -2.04 0.70 0.90
CA ALA A 277 -3.18 -0.01 1.49
C ALA A 277 -3.86 0.70 2.69
N ARG A 278 -3.53 1.97 2.98
CA ARG A 278 -4.03 2.69 4.17
C ARG A 278 -4.94 3.88 3.86
N MET A 279 -5.26 4.15 2.59
CA MET A 279 -6.26 5.15 2.24
C MET A 279 -7.59 5.02 3.01
N PRO A 280 -8.12 3.80 3.29
CA PRO A 280 -9.30 3.64 4.14
C PRO A 280 -9.18 4.26 5.51
N TYR A 281 -8.01 4.18 6.12
CA TYR A 281 -7.75 4.73 7.46
C TYR A 281 -7.71 6.27 7.45
N LEU A 282 -7.13 6.87 6.40
CA LEU A 282 -7.19 8.31 6.20
C LEU A 282 -8.64 8.79 6.00
N MET A 283 -9.41 8.06 5.19
CA MET A 283 -10.82 8.37 4.90
C MET A 283 -11.73 8.27 6.14
N MET A 284 -11.35 7.50 7.15
CA MET A 284 -12.12 7.34 8.39
C MET A 284 -11.84 8.44 9.42
N GLN A 285 -10.80 9.27 9.22
CA GLN A 285 -10.47 10.36 10.14
C GLN A 285 -11.32 11.61 9.90
N PRO A 286 -11.48 12.47 10.91
CA PRO A 286 -12.07 13.80 10.70
C PRO A 286 -11.26 14.56 9.64
N ARG A 287 -11.97 15.12 8.64
CA ARG A 287 -11.34 15.77 7.48
C ARG A 287 -10.35 16.88 7.88
N ALA A 288 -10.71 17.71 8.84
CA ALA A 288 -9.85 18.82 9.26
C ALA A 288 -8.55 18.35 9.90
N ASP A 289 -8.62 17.29 10.72
CA ASP A 289 -7.45 16.72 11.39
C ASP A 289 -6.51 16.07 10.35
N MET A 290 -7.10 15.40 9.35
CA MET A 290 -6.31 14.77 8.28
C MET A 290 -5.61 15.81 7.40
N ILE A 291 -6.30 16.92 7.05
CA ILE A 291 -5.66 18.02 6.33
C ILE A 291 -4.50 18.60 7.15
N ALA A 292 -4.72 18.87 8.44
CA ALA A 292 -3.67 19.43 9.31
C ALA A 292 -2.47 18.49 9.44
N PHE A 293 -2.71 17.18 9.60
CA PHE A 293 -1.67 16.16 9.64
C PHE A 293 -0.86 16.12 8.34
N ILE A 294 -1.54 16.04 7.19
CA ILE A 294 -0.87 15.96 5.89
C ILE A 294 -0.06 17.23 5.62
N LEU A 295 -0.60 18.41 5.88
CA LEU A 295 0.11 19.67 5.68
C LEU A 295 1.37 19.79 6.57
N LYS A 296 1.30 19.30 7.82
CA LYS A 296 2.47 19.29 8.71
C LYS A 296 3.55 18.32 8.25
N TYR A 297 3.17 17.13 7.78
CA TYR A 297 4.11 16.06 7.45
C TYR A 297 4.27 15.81 5.95
N GLN A 298 3.87 16.77 5.11
CA GLN A 298 3.87 16.67 3.64
C GLN A 298 5.20 16.23 3.01
N ASP A 299 6.33 16.41 3.71
CA ASP A 299 7.66 16.03 3.24
C ASP A 299 8.08 14.59 3.65
N ARG A 300 7.19 13.87 4.35
CA ARG A 300 7.42 12.54 4.93
C ARG A 300 6.34 11.51 4.57
N LEU A 301 5.30 11.93 3.84
CA LEU A 301 4.23 11.07 3.35
C LEU A 301 4.51 10.75 1.88
N ILE A 302 4.56 9.46 1.54
CA ILE A 302 4.94 9.00 0.21
C ILE A 302 3.78 8.18 -0.37
N TYR A 303 3.39 8.44 -1.61
CA TYR A 303 2.33 7.68 -2.25
C TYR A 303 2.77 6.24 -2.54
N GLY A 304 1.89 5.30 -2.27
CA GLY A 304 2.01 3.89 -2.55
C GLY A 304 0.65 3.22 -2.48
N THR A 305 0.44 2.11 -3.17
CA THR A 305 -0.87 1.43 -3.22
C THR A 305 -0.90 0.05 -2.58
N ASP A 306 0.20 -0.71 -2.58
CA ASP A 306 0.26 -2.13 -2.27
C ASP A 306 -0.52 -2.99 -3.30
N ASN A 307 -0.70 -2.47 -4.50
CA ASN A 307 -1.31 -3.21 -5.59
C ASN A 307 -0.39 -4.34 -6.07
N ASN A 308 -1.00 -5.46 -6.41
CA ASN A 308 -0.27 -6.63 -6.92
C ASN A 308 -0.85 -7.14 -8.24
N ILE A 309 0.02 -7.74 -9.06
CA ILE A 309 -0.37 -8.44 -10.28
C ILE A 309 0.56 -9.64 -10.51
N PHE A 310 -0.04 -10.82 -10.64
CA PHE A 310 0.66 -12.09 -10.83
C PHE A 310 0.38 -12.70 -12.19
N ALA A 311 1.34 -13.44 -12.74
CA ALA A 311 1.15 -14.23 -13.94
C ALA A 311 0.02 -15.26 -13.75
N GLY A 312 -0.70 -15.56 -14.84
CA GLY A 312 -1.79 -16.55 -14.86
C GLY A 312 -3.12 -16.07 -14.28
N GLY A 313 -3.20 -14.79 -13.80
CA GLY A 313 -4.44 -14.15 -13.39
C GLY A 313 -5.16 -13.44 -14.55
N ASN A 314 -6.34 -12.88 -14.26
CA ASN A 314 -7.00 -11.98 -15.19
C ASN A 314 -6.34 -10.60 -15.17
N VAL A 315 -5.33 -10.41 -16.01
CA VAL A 315 -4.54 -9.16 -16.10
C VAL A 315 -5.44 -7.95 -16.34
N GLN A 316 -6.43 -8.05 -17.24
CA GLN A 316 -7.34 -6.94 -17.54
C GLN A 316 -8.17 -6.52 -16.34
N ALA A 317 -8.71 -7.48 -15.58
CA ALA A 317 -9.47 -7.18 -14.36
C ALA A 317 -8.56 -6.53 -13.28
N LYS A 318 -7.32 -7.00 -13.15
CA LYS A 318 -6.33 -6.41 -12.24
C LYS A 318 -5.94 -4.99 -12.65
N MET A 319 -5.66 -4.75 -13.92
CA MET A 319 -5.38 -3.41 -14.45
C MET A 319 -6.53 -2.43 -14.16
N LYS A 320 -7.77 -2.88 -14.33
CA LYS A 320 -8.94 -2.06 -13.98
C LYS A 320 -8.95 -1.74 -12.49
N GLN A 321 -8.70 -2.71 -11.60
CA GLN A 321 -8.61 -2.48 -10.15
C GLN A 321 -7.50 -1.50 -9.77
N TRP A 322 -6.34 -1.57 -10.42
CA TRP A 322 -5.25 -0.63 -10.22
C TRP A 322 -5.68 0.79 -10.60
N GLU A 323 -6.24 0.97 -11.78
CA GLU A 323 -6.70 2.29 -12.25
C GLU A 323 -7.81 2.86 -11.35
N GLU A 324 -8.74 2.02 -10.91
CA GLU A 324 -9.78 2.38 -9.95
C GLU A 324 -9.20 2.84 -8.61
N SER A 325 -8.15 2.19 -8.12
CA SER A 325 -7.49 2.60 -6.88
C SER A 325 -6.80 3.96 -7.02
N TYR A 326 -6.06 4.19 -8.13
CA TYR A 326 -5.43 5.48 -8.39
C TYR A 326 -6.45 6.61 -8.53
N ALA A 327 -7.55 6.38 -9.24
CA ALA A 327 -8.62 7.38 -9.42
C ALA A 327 -9.32 7.73 -8.10
N ARG A 328 -9.63 6.73 -7.27
CA ARG A 328 -10.21 6.92 -5.93
C ARG A 328 -9.28 7.73 -5.03
N ASP A 329 -8.01 7.33 -4.97
CA ASP A 329 -7.02 7.96 -4.10
C ASP A 329 -6.74 9.41 -4.53
N TRP A 330 -6.68 9.65 -5.85
CA TRP A 330 -6.58 11.00 -6.41
C TRP A 330 -7.77 11.86 -6.01
N ARG A 331 -9.00 11.38 -6.21
CA ARG A 331 -10.21 12.12 -5.82
C ARG A 331 -10.21 12.46 -4.35
N PHE A 332 -9.85 11.51 -3.50
CA PHE A 332 -9.79 11.75 -2.06
C PHE A 332 -8.75 12.81 -1.68
N LEU A 333 -7.57 12.79 -2.26
CA LEU A 333 -6.51 13.73 -1.90
C LEU A 333 -6.66 15.08 -2.60
N ALA A 334 -7.04 15.09 -3.89
CA ALA A 334 -6.95 16.26 -4.75
C ALA A 334 -8.25 17.07 -4.89
N THR A 335 -9.41 16.48 -4.60
CA THR A 335 -10.70 17.16 -4.81
C THR A 335 -11.47 17.35 -3.51
N ASN A 336 -12.56 18.11 -3.56
CA ASN A 336 -13.53 18.23 -2.47
C ASN A 336 -14.79 17.40 -2.72
N ASP A 337 -14.75 16.49 -3.68
CA ASP A 337 -15.88 15.63 -4.03
C ASP A 337 -16.28 14.73 -2.87
N THR A 338 -17.54 14.34 -2.85
CA THR A 338 -18.03 13.33 -1.93
C THR A 338 -17.86 11.96 -2.55
N LEU A 339 -17.08 11.13 -1.89
CA LEU A 339 -16.80 9.74 -2.25
C LEU A 339 -17.68 8.81 -1.44
N GLU A 340 -18.20 7.76 -2.05
CA GLU A 340 -18.75 6.64 -1.30
C GLU A 340 -17.66 5.59 -1.07
N TYR A 341 -17.39 5.28 0.18
CA TYR A 341 -16.44 4.25 0.54
C TYR A 341 -17.02 3.34 1.63
N LYS A 342 -17.23 2.06 1.31
CA LYS A 342 -17.78 1.04 2.23
C LYS A 342 -19.08 1.51 2.92
N GLY A 343 -20.01 2.09 2.15
CA GLY A 343 -21.29 2.57 2.66
C GLY A 343 -21.23 3.87 3.47
N ARG A 344 -20.10 4.58 3.45
CA ARG A 344 -19.93 5.89 4.09
C ARG A 344 -19.69 6.96 3.04
N GLN A 345 -20.24 8.15 3.29
CA GLN A 345 -19.92 9.35 2.52
C GLN A 345 -18.67 10.00 3.10
N VAL A 346 -17.64 10.16 2.27
CA VAL A 346 -16.34 10.73 2.65
C VAL A 346 -16.06 11.93 1.75
N SER A 347 -15.80 13.09 2.33
CA SER A 347 -15.40 14.27 1.57
C SER A 347 -13.90 14.23 1.27
N GLY A 348 -13.54 14.50 0.02
CA GLY A 348 -12.17 14.68 -0.38
C GLY A 348 -11.47 15.83 0.35
N LEU A 349 -10.14 15.78 0.38
CA LEU A 349 -9.33 16.71 1.17
C LEU A 349 -9.05 18.04 0.47
N ALA A 350 -9.09 18.06 -0.87
CA ALA A 350 -8.75 19.22 -1.71
C ALA A 350 -7.36 19.79 -1.33
N LEU A 351 -6.36 18.93 -1.25
CA LEU A 351 -5.00 19.34 -0.91
C LEU A 351 -4.41 20.28 -1.99
N PRO A 352 -3.58 21.26 -1.59
CA PRO A 352 -2.91 22.12 -2.55
C PRO A 352 -2.01 21.34 -3.53
N ASP A 353 -1.89 21.80 -4.78
CA ASP A 353 -1.09 21.16 -5.83
C ASP A 353 0.37 20.90 -5.42
N ALA A 354 0.96 21.84 -4.67
CA ALA A 354 2.33 21.68 -4.16
C ALA A 354 2.43 20.50 -3.18
N VAL A 355 1.40 20.25 -2.37
CA VAL A 355 1.35 19.11 -1.44
C VAL A 355 1.13 17.81 -2.21
N LEU A 356 0.25 17.82 -3.21
CA LEU A 356 0.03 16.67 -4.08
C LEU A 356 1.32 16.26 -4.80
N ARG A 357 2.07 17.23 -5.36
CA ARG A 357 3.37 16.95 -5.98
C ARG A 357 4.36 16.32 -5.00
N LYS A 358 4.41 16.80 -3.76
CA LYS A 358 5.28 16.17 -2.74
C LYS A 358 4.89 14.73 -2.49
N ILE A 359 3.62 14.45 -2.22
CA ILE A 359 3.14 13.12 -1.88
C ILE A 359 3.30 12.15 -3.05
N TYR A 360 2.91 12.57 -4.26
CA TYR A 360 2.91 11.70 -5.42
C TYR A 360 4.26 11.58 -6.13
N HIS A 361 5.19 12.53 -5.94
CA HIS A 361 6.43 12.57 -6.72
C HIS A 361 7.68 12.92 -5.89
N GLU A 362 7.77 14.15 -5.35
CA GLU A 362 9.01 14.70 -4.81
C GLU A 362 9.56 13.89 -3.64
N ASN A 363 8.69 13.39 -2.77
CA ASN A 363 9.10 12.56 -1.63
C ASN A 363 9.62 11.20 -2.10
N ALA A 364 9.03 10.59 -3.14
CA ALA A 364 9.55 9.37 -3.71
C ALA A 364 10.97 9.56 -4.24
N VAL A 365 11.23 10.63 -4.99
CA VAL A 365 12.57 10.96 -5.50
C VAL A 365 13.57 11.19 -4.35
N ARG A 366 13.17 11.86 -3.29
CA ARG A 366 14.00 12.14 -2.12
C ARG A 366 14.31 10.90 -1.30
N TRP A 367 13.30 10.06 -1.07
CA TRP A 367 13.42 8.91 -0.18
C TRP A 367 13.91 7.64 -0.89
N PHE A 368 13.80 7.57 -2.20
CA PHE A 368 14.27 6.47 -3.04
C PHE A 368 15.21 6.99 -4.15
N PRO A 369 16.45 7.39 -3.81
CA PRO A 369 17.39 7.84 -4.83
C PRO A 369 17.59 6.79 -5.92
N GLY A 370 17.39 7.20 -7.18
CA GLY A 370 17.43 6.31 -8.34
C GLY A 370 16.06 5.78 -8.78
N ILE A 371 14.94 6.21 -8.15
CA ILE A 371 13.57 5.81 -8.54
C ILE A 371 13.21 6.23 -9.97
N LEU A 372 13.76 7.36 -10.41
CA LEU A 372 13.66 7.82 -11.79
C LEU A 372 14.98 7.55 -12.54
N PRO A 373 14.93 7.23 -13.84
CA PRO A 373 16.14 7.09 -14.63
C PRO A 373 16.95 8.38 -14.61
N ALA A 374 18.27 8.26 -14.64
CA ALA A 374 19.15 9.43 -14.81
C ALA A 374 18.75 10.17 -16.10
N SER A 375 18.63 11.50 -16.01
CA SER A 375 18.39 12.33 -17.18
C SER A 375 19.50 12.06 -18.21
N ARG A 376 19.11 11.60 -19.40
CA ARG A 376 20.05 11.40 -20.52
C ARG A 376 20.61 12.72 -21.02
#